data_e3455093c30b720f96f75c3e13324b8d
#
_entry.id   e3455093c30b720f96f75c3e13324b8d
#
_cell.length_a   1.000
_cell.length_b   1.000
_cell.length_c   1.000
_cell.angle_alpha   90.00
_cell.angle_beta   90.00
_cell.angle_gamma   90.00
#
_symmetry.space_group_name_H-M   'P 1'
#
loop_
_entity.id
_entity.type
_entity.pdbx_description
1 polymer ?
#
loop_
_entity_poly.entity_id
_entity_poly.type
_entity_poly.pdbx_seq_one_letter_code
_entity_poly.pdbx_strand_id
1 'polypeptide(L)'
;ATPETLAIMKLRYATDEGAVPAAYGESVRLPGNVTATWVPAGHVLGSAQILLEHAGERIVVTGDYKRRPDPTCPPFAVTPCDVLITEATFGLPVFRHPTIEREIGKLVAALDANPDRCVLVGAYALGKAQRLIAELRRAGHAEPIYMHGAMERMCRLYEEWGVDLGDLRLVADVKKPDLAGRIVLAPPSALNDRWSRR
;
A
#
# COMPACT_ATOMS: atom_id res chain seq x y z
N ALA A 1 7.47 12.27 10.77
CA ALA A 1 6.88 11.11 10.09
C ALA A 1 7.92 10.00 9.96
N THR A 2 7.50 8.76 9.62
CA THR A 2 8.47 7.68 9.34
C THR A 2 9.33 8.02 8.13
N PRO A 3 10.58 7.52 8.03
CA PRO A 3 11.44 7.74 6.87
C PRO A 3 10.79 7.33 5.55
N GLU A 4 10.04 6.21 5.55
CA GLU A 4 9.30 5.71 4.38
C GLU A 4 8.18 6.69 3.97
N THR A 5 7.44 7.22 4.95
CA THR A 5 6.41 8.25 4.68
C THR A 5 7.05 9.50 4.06
N LEU A 6 8.20 9.94 4.55
CA LEU A 6 8.92 11.09 3.98
C LEU A 6 9.39 10.81 2.55
N ALA A 7 9.88 9.61 2.27
CA ALA A 7 10.25 9.21 0.90
C ALA A 7 9.04 9.24 -0.05
N ILE A 8 7.86 8.75 0.41
CA ILE A 8 6.61 8.84 -0.34
C ILE A 8 6.18 10.30 -0.56
N MET A 9 6.27 11.14 0.47
CA MET A 9 5.95 12.58 0.37
C MET A 9 6.84 13.26 -0.66
N LYS A 10 8.15 13.04 -0.59
CA LYS A 10 9.13 13.58 -1.54
C LYS A 10 8.83 13.13 -2.97
N LEU A 11 8.49 11.85 -3.16
CA LEU A 11 8.11 11.32 -4.47
C LEU A 11 6.85 11.98 -5.04
N ARG A 12 5.85 12.28 -4.20
CA ARG A 12 4.54 12.79 -4.63
C ARG A 12 4.49 14.31 -4.75
N TYR A 13 5.14 15.00 -3.84
CA TYR A 13 5.01 16.46 -3.67
C TYR A 13 6.30 17.21 -3.99
N ALA A 14 7.38 16.47 -4.32
CA ALA A 14 8.72 17.03 -4.58
C ALA A 14 9.30 17.85 -3.42
N THR A 15 8.79 17.70 -2.21
CA THR A 15 9.28 18.37 -1.01
C THR A 15 9.16 17.47 0.21
N ASP A 16 10.12 17.62 1.12
CA ASP A 16 10.15 17.09 2.47
C ASP A 16 10.60 18.20 3.46
N GLU A 17 10.51 19.46 3.02
CA GLU A 17 10.94 20.62 3.79
C GLU A 17 10.22 20.72 5.15
N GLY A 18 10.99 20.94 6.20
CA GLY A 18 10.49 21.00 7.59
C GLY A 18 10.08 19.65 8.18
N ALA A 19 10.20 18.57 7.43
CA ALA A 19 9.87 17.23 7.92
C ALA A 19 11.01 16.65 8.74
N VAL A 20 10.67 16.10 9.91
CA VAL A 20 11.61 15.40 10.81
C VAL A 20 11.33 13.90 10.74
N PRO A 21 12.32 13.07 10.36
CA PRO A 21 12.16 11.63 10.39
C PRO A 21 12.09 11.14 11.84
N ALA A 22 11.25 10.14 12.07
CA ALA A 22 11.17 9.40 13.32
C ALA A 22 10.80 7.94 13.01
N ALA A 23 11.64 7.01 13.40
CA ALA A 23 11.42 5.59 13.17
C ALA A 23 10.29 5.04 14.05
N TYR A 24 9.77 3.87 13.71
CA TYR A 24 8.84 3.16 14.57
C TYR A 24 9.46 2.89 15.94
N GLY A 25 8.71 3.17 17.00
CA GLY A 25 9.16 3.07 18.39
C GLY A 25 10.02 4.24 18.87
N GLU A 26 10.45 5.11 17.98
CA GLU A 26 11.15 6.33 18.36
C GLU A 26 10.19 7.35 18.95
N SER A 27 10.61 7.95 20.08
CA SER A 27 9.83 8.97 20.77
C SER A 27 10.44 10.35 20.59
N VAL A 28 9.63 11.30 20.19
CA VAL A 28 10.02 12.70 20.00
C VAL A 28 9.33 13.55 21.06
N ARG A 29 10.11 14.37 21.76
CA ARG A 29 9.54 15.34 22.72
C ARG A 29 9.04 16.57 22.00
N LEU A 30 7.79 16.89 22.23
CA LEU A 30 7.11 18.07 21.72
C LEU A 30 7.00 19.16 22.81
N PRO A 31 6.69 20.42 22.46
CA PRO A 31 6.38 21.46 23.43
C PRO A 31 5.28 21.03 24.42
N GLY A 32 5.32 21.56 25.64
CA GLY A 32 4.34 21.24 26.69
C GLY A 32 4.54 19.87 27.34
N ASN A 33 5.75 19.31 27.29
CA ASN A 33 6.09 17.99 27.86
C ASN A 33 5.28 16.82 27.26
N VAL A 34 4.81 16.95 26.04
CA VAL A 34 4.16 15.87 25.31
C VAL A 34 5.24 15.00 24.66
N THR A 35 5.10 13.68 24.74
CA THR A 35 5.92 12.72 23.99
C THR A 35 5.08 12.13 22.88
N ALA A 36 5.61 12.11 21.65
CA ALA A 36 4.99 11.47 20.50
C ALA A 36 5.83 10.26 20.04
N THR A 37 5.18 9.12 19.86
CA THR A 37 5.83 7.88 19.41
C THR A 37 5.10 7.32 18.19
N TRP A 38 5.86 6.91 17.17
CA TRP A 38 5.33 6.32 15.94
C TRP A 38 5.18 4.81 16.10
N VAL A 39 3.97 4.31 15.90
CA VAL A 39 3.62 2.89 16.06
C VAL A 39 3.08 2.36 14.73
N PRO A 40 3.48 1.16 14.26
CA PRO A 40 3.02 0.63 12.98
C PRO A 40 1.49 0.59 12.85
N ALA A 41 0.95 1.15 11.76
CA ALA A 41 -0.48 1.14 11.47
C ALA A 41 -0.92 0.01 10.51
N GLY A 42 0.02 -0.67 9.86
CA GLY A 42 -0.25 -1.82 8.97
C GLY A 42 -0.99 -1.49 7.69
N HIS A 43 -1.13 -0.21 7.35
CA HIS A 43 -1.97 0.22 6.21
C HIS A 43 -1.23 0.25 4.88
N VAL A 44 -0.12 0.95 4.83
CA VAL A 44 0.82 1.05 3.69
C VAL A 44 2.24 1.20 4.21
N LEU A 45 3.24 1.14 3.35
CA LEU A 45 4.64 1.39 3.69
C LEU A 45 4.77 2.73 4.43
N GLY A 46 5.40 2.71 5.61
CA GLY A 46 5.61 3.88 6.45
C GLY A 46 4.40 4.35 7.25
N SER A 47 3.20 3.75 7.09
CA SER A 47 2.01 4.16 7.84
C SER A 47 2.17 3.97 9.34
N ALA A 48 1.89 5.01 10.13
CA ALA A 48 2.04 4.99 11.56
C ALA A 48 0.80 5.53 12.29
N GLN A 49 0.48 4.89 13.40
CA GLN A 49 -0.32 5.49 14.47
C GLN A 49 0.58 6.44 15.28
N ILE A 50 0.02 7.46 15.86
CA ILE A 50 0.75 8.36 16.76
C ILE A 50 0.23 8.13 18.17
N LEU A 51 1.12 7.66 19.05
CA LEU A 51 0.90 7.63 20.48
C LEU A 51 1.40 8.95 21.08
N LEU A 52 0.51 9.68 21.73
CA LEU A 52 0.83 10.89 22.48
C LEU A 52 0.74 10.58 23.97
N GLU A 53 1.75 10.98 24.73
CA GLU A 53 1.80 10.79 26.19
C GLU A 53 2.05 12.12 26.87
N HIS A 54 1.19 12.46 27.84
CA HIS A 54 1.30 13.66 28.66
C HIS A 54 0.67 13.46 30.05
N ALA A 55 1.39 13.82 31.10
CA ALA A 55 0.91 13.77 32.49
C ALA A 55 0.28 12.43 32.91
N GLY A 56 0.74 11.32 32.32
CA GLY A 56 0.22 9.97 32.59
C GLY A 56 -0.94 9.54 31.72
N GLU A 57 -1.51 10.43 30.92
CA GLU A 57 -2.53 10.10 29.92
C GLU A 57 -1.89 9.67 28.59
N ARG A 58 -2.55 8.73 27.91
CA ARG A 58 -2.14 8.17 26.63
C ARG A 58 -3.25 8.32 25.58
N ILE A 59 -2.94 9.01 24.51
CA ILE A 59 -3.85 9.22 23.39
C ILE A 59 -3.27 8.55 22.15
N VAL A 60 -4.03 7.70 21.46
CA VAL A 60 -3.64 7.13 20.18
C VAL A 60 -4.46 7.74 19.06
N VAL A 61 -3.77 8.27 18.04
CA VAL A 61 -4.37 8.69 16.76
C VAL A 61 -3.96 7.67 15.71
N THR A 62 -4.91 6.88 15.20
CA THR A 62 -4.58 5.74 14.33
C THR A 62 -4.15 6.17 12.93
N GLY A 63 -4.62 7.30 12.42
CA GLY A 63 -4.65 7.51 10.98
C GLY A 63 -5.39 6.35 10.29
N ASP A 64 -5.15 6.15 9.00
CA ASP A 64 -5.64 4.95 8.31
C ASP A 64 -4.84 3.73 8.77
N TYR A 65 -5.54 2.67 9.17
CA TYR A 65 -4.90 1.46 9.66
C TYR A 65 -5.50 0.18 9.08
N LYS A 66 -4.75 -0.92 9.19
CA LYS A 66 -5.20 -2.23 8.76
C LYS A 66 -4.71 -3.32 9.71
N ARG A 67 -5.63 -4.05 10.32
CA ARG A 67 -5.32 -5.14 11.25
C ARG A 67 -4.94 -6.44 10.55
N ARG A 68 -5.34 -6.62 9.29
CA ARG A 68 -4.96 -7.80 8.49
C ARG A 68 -3.51 -7.63 8.05
N PRO A 69 -2.72 -8.72 8.05
CA PRO A 69 -1.35 -8.67 7.56
C PRO A 69 -1.25 -8.12 6.13
N ASP A 70 -0.19 -7.38 5.89
CA ASP A 70 0.17 -6.84 4.59
C ASP A 70 1.65 -7.15 4.34
N PRO A 71 2.01 -7.84 3.24
CA PRO A 71 3.40 -8.20 2.99
C PRO A 71 4.30 -7.00 2.66
N THR A 72 3.73 -5.82 2.48
CA THR A 72 4.45 -4.63 2.02
C THR A 72 4.76 -3.62 3.14
N CYS A 73 4.35 -3.89 4.38
CA CYS A 73 4.59 -3.01 5.51
C CYS A 73 4.58 -3.76 6.84
N PRO A 74 5.15 -3.19 7.92
CA PRO A 74 5.05 -3.76 9.25
C PRO A 74 3.59 -3.95 9.69
N PRO A 75 3.26 -5.03 10.43
CA PRO A 75 1.91 -5.30 10.88
C PRO A 75 1.42 -4.23 11.88
N PHE A 76 0.09 -4.05 11.90
CA PHE A 76 -0.56 -3.21 12.90
C PHE A 76 -0.19 -3.63 14.33
N ALA A 77 0.25 -2.68 15.14
CA ALA A 77 0.58 -2.90 16.53
C ALA A 77 -0.52 -2.31 17.44
N VAL A 78 -1.10 -3.16 18.30
CA VAL A 78 -2.07 -2.72 19.30
C VAL A 78 -1.35 -1.90 20.38
N THR A 79 -1.84 -0.69 20.61
CA THR A 79 -1.26 0.23 21.60
C THR A 79 -2.32 0.57 22.65
N PRO A 80 -2.13 0.19 23.94
CA PRO A 80 -3.02 0.59 25.01
C PRO A 80 -3.07 2.12 25.16
N CYS A 81 -4.25 2.68 25.33
CA CYS A 81 -4.46 4.12 25.49
C CYS A 81 -5.71 4.42 26.31
N ASP A 82 -5.78 5.63 26.84
CA ASP A 82 -6.95 6.16 27.56
C ASP A 82 -7.95 6.78 26.58
N VAL A 83 -7.44 7.39 25.49
CA VAL A 83 -8.25 7.98 24.43
C VAL A 83 -7.81 7.43 23.07
N LEU A 84 -8.77 6.97 22.27
CA LEU A 84 -8.56 6.50 20.91
C LEU A 84 -9.25 7.42 19.90
N ILE A 85 -8.47 8.02 19.00
CA ILE A 85 -8.97 8.76 17.83
C ILE A 85 -8.72 7.88 16.61
N THR A 86 -9.79 7.37 16.00
CA THR A 86 -9.71 6.35 14.96
C THR A 86 -10.52 6.71 13.72
N GLU A 87 -10.06 6.25 12.56
CA GLU A 87 -10.85 6.21 11.34
C GLU A 87 -12.00 5.18 11.47
N ALA A 88 -13.01 5.32 10.64
CA ALA A 88 -14.17 4.42 10.61
C ALA A 88 -14.67 4.14 9.16
N THR A 89 -13.79 4.17 8.18
CA THR A 89 -14.11 3.99 6.76
C THR A 89 -14.95 2.74 6.49
N PHE A 90 -14.62 1.64 7.16
CA PHE A 90 -15.33 0.37 7.09
C PHE A 90 -15.94 -0.05 8.44
N GLY A 91 -16.30 0.92 9.28
CA GLY A 91 -16.82 0.69 10.63
C GLY A 91 -18.23 0.09 10.68
N LEU A 92 -18.99 0.13 9.60
CA LEU A 92 -20.32 -0.47 9.56
C LEU A 92 -20.27 -1.99 9.37
N PRO A 93 -21.12 -2.78 10.04
CA PRO A 93 -21.16 -4.25 9.94
C PRO A 93 -21.44 -4.80 8.53
N VAL A 94 -21.97 -3.98 7.63
CA VAL A 94 -22.19 -4.35 6.22
C VAL A 94 -20.90 -4.60 5.46
N PHE A 95 -19.80 -3.99 5.86
CA PHE A 95 -18.50 -4.15 5.23
C PHE A 95 -17.83 -5.45 5.69
N ARG A 96 -18.11 -6.53 4.96
CA ARG A 96 -17.49 -7.84 5.16
C ARG A 96 -16.46 -8.08 4.06
N HIS A 97 -15.20 -8.10 4.43
CA HIS A 97 -14.12 -8.35 3.47
C HIS A 97 -13.78 -9.84 3.44
N PRO A 98 -13.80 -10.48 2.27
CA PRO A 98 -13.28 -11.85 2.08
C PRO A 98 -11.79 -11.96 2.46
N THR A 99 -11.28 -13.18 2.57
CA THR A 99 -9.85 -13.40 2.77
C THR A 99 -9.07 -13.02 1.51
N ILE A 100 -7.81 -12.64 1.69
CA ILE A 100 -6.97 -12.22 0.56
C ILE A 100 -6.74 -13.39 -0.40
N GLU A 101 -6.57 -14.60 0.12
CA GLU A 101 -6.36 -15.82 -0.65
C GLU A 101 -7.53 -16.08 -1.62
N ARG A 102 -8.76 -15.85 -1.13
CA ARG A 102 -9.96 -16.01 -1.96
C ARG A 102 -9.99 -14.99 -3.10
N GLU A 103 -9.63 -13.75 -2.83
CA GLU A 103 -9.67 -12.69 -3.84
C GLU A 103 -8.52 -12.85 -4.86
N ILE A 104 -7.32 -13.22 -4.41
CA ILE A 104 -6.22 -13.58 -5.31
C ILE A 104 -6.57 -14.80 -6.16
N GLY A 105 -7.18 -15.83 -5.55
CA GLY A 105 -7.63 -17.01 -6.29
C GLY A 105 -8.62 -16.67 -7.42
N LYS A 106 -9.54 -15.71 -7.22
CA LYS A 106 -10.43 -15.23 -8.29
C LYS A 106 -9.67 -14.56 -9.43
N LEU A 107 -8.64 -13.77 -9.10
CA LEU A 107 -7.84 -13.08 -10.10
C LEU A 107 -7.04 -14.09 -10.94
N VAL A 108 -6.41 -15.07 -10.29
CA VAL A 108 -5.69 -16.16 -10.97
C VAL A 108 -6.65 -16.97 -11.85
N ALA A 109 -7.80 -17.36 -11.34
CA ALA A 109 -8.82 -18.08 -12.12
C ALA A 109 -9.33 -17.27 -13.32
N ALA A 110 -9.46 -15.95 -13.19
CA ALA A 110 -9.83 -15.08 -14.31
C ALA A 110 -8.72 -15.03 -15.38
N LEU A 111 -7.46 -15.08 -14.99
CA LEU A 111 -6.32 -15.15 -15.90
C LEU A 111 -6.32 -16.48 -16.66
N ASP A 112 -6.46 -17.60 -15.97
CA ASP A 112 -6.49 -18.94 -16.54
C ASP A 112 -7.65 -19.13 -17.52
N ALA A 113 -8.80 -18.53 -17.20
CA ALA A 113 -9.99 -18.58 -18.06
C ALA A 113 -9.89 -17.71 -19.32
N ASN A 114 -8.90 -16.82 -19.42
CA ASN A 114 -8.74 -15.88 -20.53
C ASN A 114 -7.29 -15.84 -21.06
N PRO A 115 -6.74 -16.97 -21.55
CA PRO A 115 -5.33 -17.04 -21.94
C PRO A 115 -4.97 -16.11 -23.10
N ASP A 116 -5.93 -15.79 -23.97
CA ASP A 116 -5.74 -14.92 -25.14
C ASP A 116 -5.95 -13.42 -24.84
N ARG A 117 -6.23 -13.08 -23.58
CA ARG A 117 -6.49 -11.70 -23.16
C ARG A 117 -5.62 -11.33 -21.96
N CYS A 118 -5.37 -10.04 -21.80
CA CYS A 118 -4.85 -9.55 -20.53
C CYS A 118 -5.97 -9.35 -19.51
N VAL A 119 -5.66 -9.57 -18.24
CA VAL A 119 -6.54 -9.20 -17.11
C VAL A 119 -6.12 -7.82 -16.63
N LEU A 120 -6.97 -6.82 -16.89
CA LEU A 120 -6.73 -5.44 -16.49
C LEU A 120 -7.29 -5.19 -15.10
N VAL A 121 -6.43 -4.80 -14.16
CA VAL A 121 -6.78 -4.60 -12.76
C VAL A 121 -6.59 -3.16 -12.34
N GLY A 122 -7.65 -2.53 -11.84
CA GLY A 122 -7.61 -1.18 -11.27
C GLY A 122 -7.13 -1.19 -9.82
N ALA A 123 -6.02 -0.51 -9.53
CA ALA A 123 -5.50 -0.35 -8.18
C ALA A 123 -4.93 1.05 -7.96
N TYR A 124 -5.06 1.58 -6.74
CA TYR A 124 -4.37 2.82 -6.39
C TYR A 124 -2.86 2.62 -6.46
N ALA A 125 -2.15 3.62 -7.00
CA ALA A 125 -0.70 3.57 -7.18
C ALA A 125 0.08 3.48 -5.86
N LEU A 126 -0.47 4.01 -4.76
CA LEU A 126 0.11 3.89 -3.43
C LEU A 126 -0.60 2.79 -2.62
N GLY A 127 0.16 1.84 -2.14
CA GLY A 127 -0.25 0.79 -1.19
C GLY A 127 -0.99 -0.36 -1.86
N LYS A 128 -2.13 -0.09 -2.52
CA LYS A 128 -3.00 -1.16 -3.05
C LYS A 128 -2.36 -1.95 -4.19
N ALA A 129 -1.66 -1.29 -5.11
CA ALA A 129 -0.96 -1.95 -6.21
C ALA A 129 0.17 -2.85 -5.69
N GLN A 130 1.04 -2.33 -4.82
CA GLN A 130 2.17 -3.06 -4.27
C GLN A 130 1.71 -4.27 -3.44
N ARG A 131 0.68 -4.09 -2.61
CA ARG A 131 0.08 -5.20 -1.87
C ARG A 131 -0.45 -6.29 -2.80
N LEU A 132 -1.20 -5.92 -3.85
CA LEU A 132 -1.75 -6.88 -4.82
C LEU A 132 -0.62 -7.66 -5.51
N ILE A 133 0.44 -6.98 -5.94
CA ILE A 133 1.60 -7.62 -6.57
C ILE A 133 2.24 -8.61 -5.58
N ALA A 134 2.56 -8.18 -4.36
CA ALA A 134 3.19 -9.02 -3.36
C ALA A 134 2.33 -10.24 -2.98
N GLU A 135 1.01 -10.09 -2.90
CA GLU A 135 0.10 -11.21 -2.63
C GLU A 135 0.02 -12.19 -3.82
N LEU A 136 0.07 -11.70 -5.06
CA LEU A 136 0.19 -12.55 -6.25
C LEU A 136 1.50 -13.36 -6.23
N ARG A 137 2.63 -12.72 -5.88
CA ARG A 137 3.93 -13.41 -5.72
C ARG A 137 3.86 -14.49 -4.65
N ARG A 138 3.25 -14.20 -3.50
CA ARG A 138 3.04 -15.18 -2.43
C ARG A 138 2.13 -16.35 -2.84
N ALA A 139 1.19 -16.11 -3.73
CA ALA A 139 0.33 -17.13 -4.31
C ALA A 139 1.02 -17.95 -5.43
N GLY A 140 2.29 -17.69 -5.73
CA GLY A 140 3.08 -18.44 -6.73
C GLY A 140 3.03 -17.88 -8.15
N HIS A 141 2.44 -16.70 -8.37
CA HIS A 141 2.45 -16.07 -9.70
C HIS A 141 3.84 -15.51 -10.00
N ALA A 142 4.66 -16.26 -10.73
CA ALA A 142 6.05 -15.90 -11.07
C ALA A 142 6.18 -15.08 -12.37
N GLU A 143 5.13 -15.08 -13.21
CA GLU A 143 5.14 -14.39 -14.49
C GLU A 143 5.26 -12.86 -14.35
N PRO A 144 5.80 -12.17 -15.38
CA PRO A 144 5.87 -10.72 -15.36
C PRO A 144 4.48 -10.09 -15.15
N ILE A 145 4.42 -9.08 -14.29
CA ILE A 145 3.24 -8.23 -14.09
C ILE A 145 3.50 -6.91 -14.81
N TYR A 146 2.57 -6.54 -15.66
CA TYR A 146 2.67 -5.29 -16.41
C TYR A 146 1.94 -4.16 -15.70
N MET A 147 2.45 -2.94 -15.83
CA MET A 147 1.85 -1.78 -15.15
C MET A 147 1.82 -0.54 -16.03
N HIS A 148 0.82 0.29 -15.77
CA HIS A 148 0.76 1.65 -16.30
C HIS A 148 1.91 2.49 -15.73
N GLY A 149 2.54 3.36 -16.54
CA GLY A 149 3.70 4.17 -16.14
C GLY A 149 3.47 5.02 -14.88
N ALA A 150 2.24 5.44 -14.61
CA ALA A 150 1.92 6.18 -13.39
C ALA A 150 2.15 5.40 -12.08
N MET A 151 2.33 4.09 -12.14
CA MET A 151 2.59 3.24 -10.98
C MET A 151 4.08 3.00 -10.73
N GLU A 152 4.91 3.18 -11.77
CA GLU A 152 6.31 2.76 -11.76
C GLU A 152 7.09 3.35 -10.59
N ARG A 153 7.11 4.67 -10.46
CA ARG A 153 7.91 5.35 -9.44
C ARG A 153 7.57 4.89 -8.02
N MET A 154 6.28 4.63 -7.75
CA MET A 154 5.85 4.15 -6.44
C MET A 154 6.25 2.68 -6.21
N CYS A 155 6.16 1.82 -7.23
CA CYS A 155 6.64 0.44 -7.13
C CYS A 155 8.15 0.39 -6.89
N ARG A 156 8.93 1.20 -7.62
CA ARG A 156 10.39 1.29 -7.41
C ARG A 156 10.73 1.76 -6.00
N LEU A 157 10.00 2.75 -5.47
CA LEU A 157 10.20 3.18 -4.10
C LEU A 157 9.98 2.03 -3.11
N TYR A 158 8.94 1.20 -3.29
CA TYR A 158 8.72 0.04 -2.41
C TYR A 158 9.85 -0.98 -2.50
N GLU A 159 10.39 -1.22 -3.70
CA GLU A 159 11.56 -2.10 -3.91
C GLU A 159 12.81 -1.54 -3.21
N GLU A 160 13.06 -0.23 -3.27
CA GLU A 160 14.14 0.44 -2.54
C GLU A 160 14.04 0.27 -1.01
N TRP A 161 12.82 0.13 -0.51
CA TRP A 161 12.53 -0.15 0.91
C TRP A 161 12.42 -1.66 1.22
N GLY A 162 12.90 -2.51 0.32
CA GLY A 162 13.05 -3.94 0.54
C GLY A 162 11.80 -4.79 0.30
N VAL A 163 10.76 -4.23 -0.33
CA VAL A 163 9.57 -5.00 -0.72
C VAL A 163 9.83 -5.71 -2.04
N ASP A 164 9.83 -7.04 -2.02
CA ASP A 164 9.98 -7.84 -3.24
C ASP A 164 8.67 -7.82 -4.06
N LEU A 165 8.71 -7.15 -5.21
CA LEU A 165 7.61 -7.10 -6.16
C LEU A 165 7.85 -7.99 -7.38
N GLY A 166 9.04 -8.59 -7.53
CA GLY A 166 9.42 -9.47 -8.63
C GLY A 166 9.51 -8.75 -9.98
N ASP A 167 9.31 -9.48 -11.08
CA ASP A 167 9.43 -8.92 -12.44
C ASP A 167 8.25 -8.00 -12.76
N LEU A 168 8.52 -6.69 -12.78
CA LEU A 168 7.56 -5.64 -13.15
C LEU A 168 7.99 -4.99 -14.47
N ARG A 169 7.06 -4.84 -15.40
CA ARG A 169 7.31 -4.26 -16.72
C ARG A 169 6.31 -3.17 -17.05
N LEU A 170 6.73 -2.18 -17.85
CA LEU A 170 5.81 -1.16 -18.33
C LEU A 170 5.03 -1.66 -19.55
N VAL A 171 3.74 -1.38 -19.58
CA VAL A 171 2.90 -1.67 -20.75
C VAL A 171 3.37 -0.90 -21.99
N ALA A 172 3.98 0.26 -21.80
CA ALA A 172 4.50 1.08 -22.90
C ALA A 172 5.64 0.40 -23.70
N ASP A 173 6.36 -0.54 -23.08
CA ASP A 173 7.53 -1.19 -23.65
C ASP A 173 7.21 -2.48 -24.42
N VAL A 174 5.93 -2.85 -24.48
CA VAL A 174 5.49 -4.11 -25.09
C VAL A 174 4.36 -3.91 -26.09
N LYS A 175 4.25 -4.84 -27.04
CA LYS A 175 3.15 -4.84 -28.00
C LYS A 175 1.90 -5.50 -27.40
N LYS A 176 0.72 -5.09 -27.85
CA LYS A 176 -0.55 -5.61 -27.37
C LYS A 176 -0.67 -7.16 -27.38
N PRO A 177 -0.22 -7.87 -28.43
CA PRO A 177 -0.27 -9.34 -28.43
C PRO A 177 0.55 -9.99 -27.31
N ASP A 178 1.63 -9.36 -26.85
CA ASP A 178 2.52 -9.89 -25.83
C ASP A 178 1.90 -9.81 -24.41
N LEU A 179 0.76 -9.12 -24.29
CA LEU A 179 -0.02 -9.02 -23.05
C LEU A 179 -1.06 -10.14 -22.89
N ALA A 180 -1.23 -11.03 -23.89
CA ALA A 180 -2.13 -12.18 -23.76
C ALA A 180 -1.72 -13.07 -22.58
N GLY A 181 -2.69 -13.46 -21.75
CA GLY A 181 -2.45 -14.23 -20.54
C GLY A 181 -1.66 -13.48 -19.45
N ARG A 182 -1.64 -12.15 -19.46
CA ARG A 182 -0.86 -11.33 -18.51
C ARG A 182 -1.76 -10.47 -17.63
N ILE A 183 -1.28 -10.16 -16.44
CA ILE A 183 -1.89 -9.18 -15.55
C ILE A 183 -1.35 -7.80 -15.87
N VAL A 184 -2.25 -6.83 -16.03
CA VAL A 184 -1.93 -5.43 -16.27
C VAL A 184 -2.54 -4.58 -15.16
N LEU A 185 -1.71 -3.86 -14.41
CA LEU A 185 -2.16 -2.96 -13.35
C LEU A 185 -2.22 -1.51 -13.85
N ALA A 186 -3.29 -0.82 -13.52
CA ALA A 186 -3.46 0.59 -13.84
C ALA A 186 -4.20 1.34 -12.72
N PRO A 187 -4.02 2.68 -12.60
CA PRO A 187 -4.87 3.49 -11.74
C PRO A 187 -6.34 3.36 -12.17
N PRO A 188 -7.31 3.41 -11.25
CA PRO A 188 -8.73 3.29 -11.60
C PRO A 188 -9.19 4.30 -12.66
N SER A 189 -8.62 5.51 -12.69
CA SER A 189 -8.90 6.52 -13.70
C SER A 189 -8.51 6.10 -15.12
N ALA A 190 -7.44 5.33 -15.28
CA ALA A 190 -6.97 4.88 -16.58
C ALA A 190 -7.82 3.75 -17.18
N LEU A 191 -8.68 3.10 -16.38
CA LEU A 191 -9.56 2.03 -16.87
C LEU A 191 -10.65 2.51 -17.81
N ASN A 192 -11.01 3.79 -17.75
CA ASN A 192 -12.10 4.38 -18.52
C ASN A 192 -11.63 5.30 -19.65
N ASP A 193 -10.33 5.43 -19.86
CA ASP A 193 -9.77 6.30 -20.89
C ASP A 193 -9.36 5.54 -22.17
N ARG A 194 -8.77 6.29 -23.12
CA ARG A 194 -8.31 5.70 -24.40
C ARG A 194 -7.18 4.68 -24.21
N TRP A 195 -6.45 4.75 -23.10
CA TRP A 195 -5.34 3.85 -22.82
C TRP A 195 -5.83 2.39 -22.66
N SER A 196 -6.91 2.17 -21.92
CA SER A 196 -7.47 0.84 -21.67
C SER A 196 -8.11 0.19 -22.90
N ARG A 197 -8.42 0.97 -23.95
CA ARG A 197 -9.07 0.51 -25.18
C ARG A 197 -8.09 0.17 -26.31
N ARG A 198 -6.81 0.40 -26.10
CA ARG A 198 -5.73 0.10 -27.07
C ARG A 198 -5.27 -1.39 -27.04
#